data_79118b231e521cc0fb70fee2e4d43fd1
#
_entry.id   79118b231e521cc0fb70fee2e4d43fd1
#
_cell.length_a   1.000
_cell.length_b   1.000
_cell.length_c   1.000
_cell.angle_alpha   90.00
_cell.angle_beta   90.00
_cell.angle_gamma   90.00
#
_symmetry.space_group_name_H-M   'P 1'
#
loop_
_entity.id
_entity.type
_entity.pdbx_description
1 polymer ?
#
loop_
_entity_poly.entity_id
_entity_poly.type
_entity_poly.pdbx_seq_one_letter_code
_entity_poly.pdbx_strand_id
1 'polypeptide(L)'
;LYAPAARKIEAVEVPERKFIMIDGVIEPGQAPGTSSLFEENTQALYGAAYTLKFMVKQRKMDPVDYPVMALEGLWWVEDGVFDITVKDNWVYTLMILTPDLVTPAMFAEALAQMRKKKGDQPGFARLRLERFCEGLCVQALHVGPYATEPATMTQMHAFMEANGCHDRLVWAGNTTKSTW
;
A
#
# COMPACT_ATOMS: atom_id res chain seq x y z
N LEU A 1 0.35 -3.89 -14.07
CA LEU A 1 0.07 -3.09 -12.87
C LEU A 1 1.35 -2.49 -12.24
N TYR A 2 2.42 -3.26 -12.11
CA TYR A 2 3.66 -2.82 -11.44
C TYR A 2 4.78 -2.34 -12.36
N ALA A 3 4.51 -2.13 -13.63
CA ALA A 3 5.47 -1.64 -14.61
C ALA A 3 4.82 -0.64 -15.57
N PRO A 4 4.28 0.48 -15.08
CA PRO A 4 3.78 1.53 -15.97
C PRO A 4 4.93 2.08 -16.81
N ALA A 5 4.62 2.47 -18.04
CA ALA A 5 5.61 3.08 -18.92
C ALA A 5 6.06 4.43 -18.36
N ALA A 6 7.38 4.65 -18.36
CA ALA A 6 7.93 5.92 -17.92
C ALA A 6 7.34 7.09 -18.75
N ARG A 7 6.98 8.18 -18.08
CA ARG A 7 6.42 9.41 -18.69
C ARG A 7 5.05 9.23 -19.38
N LYS A 8 4.33 8.14 -19.11
CA LYS A 8 2.98 7.92 -19.62
C LYS A 8 1.97 8.04 -18.49
N ILE A 9 0.94 8.84 -18.69
CA ILE A 9 -0.25 8.86 -17.83
C ILE A 9 -1.33 8.08 -18.56
N GLU A 10 -1.95 7.12 -17.88
CA GLU A 10 -2.97 6.27 -18.47
C GLU A 10 -4.03 5.86 -17.48
N ALA A 11 -5.26 5.67 -17.99
CA ALA A 11 -6.33 5.04 -17.23
C ALA A 11 -6.18 3.52 -17.31
N VAL A 12 -6.31 2.84 -16.16
CA VAL A 12 -6.21 1.39 -16.04
C VAL A 12 -7.31 0.84 -15.14
N GLU A 13 -7.83 -0.33 -15.49
CA GLU A 13 -8.73 -1.09 -14.63
C GLU A 13 -7.90 -2.02 -13.73
N VAL A 14 -7.98 -1.80 -12.41
CA VAL A 14 -7.28 -2.62 -11.42
C VAL A 14 -8.28 -3.55 -10.76
N PRO A 15 -8.26 -4.86 -11.08
CA PRO A 15 -9.21 -5.81 -10.52
C PRO A 15 -8.96 -6.04 -9.04
N GLU A 16 -9.95 -6.61 -8.36
CA GLU A 16 -9.83 -7.02 -6.97
C GLU A 16 -8.63 -7.93 -6.76
N ARG A 17 -7.84 -7.64 -5.73
CA ARG A 17 -6.66 -8.39 -5.29
C ARG A 17 -6.69 -8.61 -3.78
N LYS A 18 -5.87 -9.54 -3.30
CA LYS A 18 -5.74 -9.83 -1.87
C LYS A 18 -4.48 -9.18 -1.31
N PHE A 19 -4.62 -8.48 -0.21
CA PHE A 19 -3.54 -7.76 0.45
C PHE A 19 -3.45 -8.09 1.94
N ILE A 20 -2.25 -8.01 2.48
CA ILE A 20 -2.06 -7.74 3.90
C ILE A 20 -2.08 -6.23 4.04
N MET A 21 -2.88 -5.71 4.98
CA MET A 21 -3.11 -4.28 5.15
C MET A 21 -2.96 -3.86 6.61
N ILE A 22 -2.59 -2.60 6.81
CA ILE A 22 -2.52 -1.95 8.12
C ILE A 22 -2.80 -0.46 7.99
N ASP A 23 -3.66 0.07 8.85
CA ASP A 23 -4.00 1.49 8.87
C ASP A 23 -3.14 2.26 9.87
N GLY A 24 -2.98 3.55 9.61
CA GLY A 24 -2.31 4.48 10.50
C GLY A 24 -2.51 5.92 10.08
N VAL A 25 -1.92 6.79 10.88
CA VAL A 25 -1.89 8.23 10.65
C VAL A 25 -0.44 8.72 10.77
N ILE A 26 -0.10 9.79 10.08
CA ILE A 26 1.15 10.50 10.34
C ILE A 26 0.89 11.45 11.50
N GLU A 27 1.69 11.33 12.56
CA GLU A 27 1.53 12.14 13.77
C GLU A 27 1.81 13.62 13.44
N PRO A 28 1.14 14.57 14.12
CA PRO A 28 1.35 16.00 13.90
C PRO A 28 2.82 16.40 13.96
N GLY A 29 3.28 17.18 13.00
CA GLY A 29 4.67 17.63 12.89
C GLY A 29 5.64 16.56 12.38
N GLN A 30 5.17 15.36 12.00
CA GLN A 30 5.95 14.29 11.42
C GLN A 30 5.75 14.19 9.90
N ALA A 31 6.52 13.33 9.28
CA ALA A 31 6.38 12.91 7.89
C ALA A 31 6.56 11.38 7.80
N PRO A 32 6.16 10.72 6.71
CA PRO A 32 6.32 9.27 6.59
C PRO A 32 7.71 8.74 6.96
N GLY A 33 8.77 9.48 6.64
CA GLY A 33 10.16 9.10 6.98
C GLY A 33 10.59 9.37 8.43
N THR A 34 9.77 10.02 9.24
CA THR A 34 10.08 10.36 10.66
C THR A 34 9.01 9.86 11.64
N SER A 35 7.86 9.40 11.15
CA SER A 35 6.76 8.85 11.95
C SER A 35 7.12 7.49 12.52
N SER A 36 7.13 7.38 13.84
CA SER A 36 7.41 6.11 14.52
C SER A 36 6.30 5.08 14.29
N LEU A 37 5.04 5.53 14.22
CA LEU A 37 3.91 4.66 13.92
C LEU A 37 3.97 4.11 12.49
N PHE A 38 4.39 4.93 11.53
CA PHE A 38 4.58 4.49 10.15
C PHE A 38 5.68 3.44 10.05
N GLU A 39 6.79 3.63 10.75
CA GLU A 39 7.89 2.66 10.81
C GLU A 39 7.42 1.34 11.45
N GLU A 40 6.76 1.39 12.61
CA GLU A 40 6.20 0.22 13.30
C GLU A 40 5.25 -0.56 12.39
N ASN A 41 4.32 0.13 11.74
CA ASN A 41 3.36 -0.47 10.82
C ASN A 41 4.04 -1.12 9.62
N THR A 42 5.02 -0.46 9.04
CA THR A 42 5.82 -1.00 7.92
C THR A 42 6.56 -2.28 8.33
N GLN A 43 7.18 -2.29 9.50
CA GLN A 43 7.88 -3.47 10.04
C GLN A 43 6.92 -4.63 10.32
N ALA A 44 5.73 -4.34 10.87
CA ALA A 44 4.70 -5.36 11.11
C ALA A 44 4.21 -5.98 9.80
N LEU A 45 3.94 -5.14 8.80
CA LEU A 45 3.44 -5.55 7.49
C LEU A 45 4.44 -6.45 6.74
N TYR A 46 5.69 -6.02 6.64
CA TYR A 46 6.75 -6.86 6.05
C TYR A 46 7.00 -8.13 6.86
N GLY A 47 6.92 -8.07 8.17
CA GLY A 47 7.03 -9.24 9.05
C GLY A 47 5.99 -10.31 8.69
N ALA A 48 4.73 -9.92 8.49
CA ALA A 48 3.66 -10.81 8.08
C ALA A 48 3.87 -11.35 6.65
N ALA A 49 4.23 -10.47 5.70
CA ALA A 49 4.46 -10.86 4.31
C ALA A 49 5.59 -11.90 4.17
N TYR A 50 6.72 -11.67 4.85
CA TYR A 50 7.83 -12.64 4.83
C TYR A 50 7.51 -13.93 5.58
N THR A 51 6.79 -13.86 6.71
CA THR A 51 6.38 -15.07 7.43
C THR A 51 5.49 -15.94 6.55
N LEU A 52 4.49 -15.37 5.91
CA LEU A 52 3.63 -16.08 4.95
C LEU A 52 4.41 -16.65 3.77
N LYS A 53 5.32 -15.87 3.18
CA LYS A 53 6.19 -16.35 2.11
C LYS A 53 6.93 -17.62 2.52
N PHE A 54 7.60 -17.61 3.66
CA PHE A 54 8.37 -18.76 4.12
C PHE A 54 7.49 -19.94 4.51
N MET A 55 6.31 -19.71 5.10
CA MET A 55 5.34 -20.78 5.35
C MET A 55 4.92 -21.48 4.08
N VAL A 56 4.66 -20.73 3.00
CA VAL A 56 4.28 -21.30 1.70
C VAL A 56 5.45 -22.01 1.04
N LYS A 57 6.64 -21.39 1.06
CA LYS A 57 7.85 -21.96 0.46
C LYS A 57 8.29 -23.26 1.13
N GLN A 58 8.05 -23.41 2.43
CA GLN A 58 8.50 -24.57 3.22
C GLN A 58 7.43 -25.67 3.37
N ARG A 59 6.31 -25.56 2.67
CA ARG A 59 5.28 -26.62 2.66
C ARG A 59 5.85 -27.95 2.17
N LYS A 60 5.41 -29.03 2.79
CA LYS A 60 5.77 -30.39 2.35
C LYS A 60 5.10 -30.77 1.01
N MET A 61 3.90 -30.22 0.75
CA MET A 61 3.15 -30.42 -0.47
C MET A 61 2.96 -29.09 -1.18
N ASP A 62 3.21 -29.08 -2.47
CA ASP A 62 3.07 -27.92 -3.36
C ASP A 62 3.74 -26.62 -2.83
N PRO A 63 5.07 -26.68 -2.55
CA PRO A 63 5.79 -25.49 -2.14
C PRO A 63 5.81 -24.45 -3.28
N VAL A 64 5.49 -23.21 -2.95
CA VAL A 64 5.55 -22.09 -3.90
C VAL A 64 6.48 -21.00 -3.35
N ASP A 65 7.49 -20.66 -4.13
CA ASP A 65 8.34 -19.49 -3.84
C ASP A 65 7.85 -18.30 -4.67
N TYR A 66 7.31 -17.29 -4.00
CA TYR A 66 6.86 -16.06 -4.62
C TYR A 66 7.60 -14.86 -4.04
N PRO A 67 7.86 -13.80 -4.80
CA PRO A 67 8.47 -12.59 -4.27
C PRO A 67 7.50 -11.89 -3.31
N VAL A 68 8.02 -11.33 -2.22
CA VAL A 68 7.24 -10.34 -1.45
C VAL A 68 7.13 -9.11 -2.33
N MET A 69 5.89 -8.68 -2.58
CA MET A 69 5.61 -7.54 -3.46
C MET A 69 6.02 -6.22 -2.80
N ALA A 70 6.13 -5.19 -3.60
CA ALA A 70 6.45 -3.86 -3.10
C ALA A 70 5.40 -3.36 -2.12
N LEU A 71 5.83 -2.49 -1.20
CA LEU A 71 4.92 -1.77 -0.31
C LEU A 71 4.09 -0.79 -1.15
N GLU A 72 2.79 -0.83 -0.95
CA GLU A 72 1.83 0.13 -1.49
C GLU A 72 1.19 0.90 -0.36
N GLY A 73 0.71 2.11 -0.62
CA GLY A 73 0.02 2.92 0.38
C GLY A 73 -1.11 3.71 -0.26
N LEU A 74 -2.29 3.64 0.37
CA LEU A 74 -3.38 4.55 0.10
C LEU A 74 -3.26 5.71 1.08
N TRP A 75 -3.41 6.95 0.58
CA TRP A 75 -3.19 8.15 1.38
C TRP A 75 -4.36 9.12 1.20
N TRP A 76 -4.84 9.67 2.31
CA TRP A 76 -5.90 10.67 2.33
C TRP A 76 -5.81 11.55 3.57
N VAL A 77 -6.68 12.53 3.66
CA VAL A 77 -6.96 13.31 4.88
C VAL A 77 -8.43 13.13 5.25
N GLU A 78 -8.75 13.13 6.54
CA GLU A 78 -10.14 12.98 7.00
C GLU A 78 -10.97 14.22 6.68
N ASP A 79 -10.36 15.40 6.83
CA ASP A 79 -11.01 16.67 6.59
C ASP A 79 -10.22 17.51 5.57
N GLY A 80 -10.93 18.09 4.60
CA GLY A 80 -10.35 19.00 3.61
C GLY A 80 -9.92 18.33 2.31
N VAL A 81 -8.98 18.95 1.62
CA VAL A 81 -8.42 18.47 0.35
C VAL A 81 -7.02 17.94 0.61
N PHE A 82 -6.74 16.75 0.08
CA PHE A 82 -5.40 16.16 0.17
C PHE A 82 -4.38 17.03 -0.57
N ASP A 83 -3.38 17.52 0.14
CA ASP A 83 -2.26 18.28 -0.40
C ASP A 83 -0.95 17.54 -0.10
N ILE A 84 -0.27 17.09 -1.14
CA ILE A 84 0.99 16.35 -1.02
C ILE A 84 2.13 17.19 -0.39
N THR A 85 1.98 18.50 -0.35
CA THR A 85 2.97 19.40 0.26
C THR A 85 2.76 19.59 1.76
N VAL A 86 1.54 19.34 2.26
CA VAL A 86 1.15 19.42 3.68
C VAL A 86 1.03 18.00 4.22
N LYS A 87 2.05 17.56 4.94
CA LYS A 87 2.15 16.15 5.39
C LYS A 87 1.54 15.90 6.76
N ASP A 88 1.05 16.92 7.42
CA ASP A 88 0.38 16.81 8.70
C ASP A 88 -0.99 16.16 8.54
N ASN A 89 -1.32 15.24 9.45
CA ASN A 89 -2.61 14.54 9.51
C ASN A 89 -2.93 13.63 8.31
N TRP A 90 -1.91 13.19 7.58
CA TRP A 90 -2.14 12.15 6.57
C TRP A 90 -2.59 10.86 7.23
N VAL A 91 -3.69 10.34 6.74
CA VAL A 91 -4.16 8.99 7.05
C VAL A 91 -3.68 8.06 5.95
N TYR A 92 -3.34 6.83 6.31
CA TYR A 92 -2.87 5.86 5.34
C TYR A 92 -3.37 4.44 5.61
N THR A 93 -3.49 3.67 4.55
CA THR A 93 -3.49 2.21 4.60
C THR A 93 -2.25 1.72 3.86
N LEU A 94 -1.32 1.13 4.57
CA LEU A 94 -0.20 0.41 3.95
C LEU A 94 -0.64 -1.00 3.58
N MET A 95 -0.17 -1.50 2.43
CA MET A 95 -0.57 -2.81 1.95
C MET A 95 0.53 -3.50 1.14
N ILE A 96 0.54 -4.83 1.20
CA ILE A 96 1.41 -5.69 0.38
C ILE A 96 0.53 -6.75 -0.29
N LEU A 97 0.58 -6.80 -1.61
CA LEU A 97 -0.13 -7.81 -2.40
C LEU A 97 0.32 -9.21 -2.02
N THR A 98 -0.65 -10.11 -1.81
CA THR A 98 -0.40 -11.53 -1.54
C THR A 98 -1.01 -12.42 -2.60
N PRO A 99 -0.43 -13.60 -2.88
CA PRO A 99 -1.05 -14.59 -3.76
C PRO A 99 -2.40 -15.07 -3.24
N ASP A 100 -3.30 -15.44 -4.15
CA ASP A 100 -4.63 -15.95 -3.79
C ASP A 100 -4.61 -17.24 -2.95
N LEU A 101 -3.53 -18.02 -3.03
CA LEU A 101 -3.31 -19.21 -2.21
C LEU A 101 -3.15 -18.93 -0.70
N VAL A 102 -2.88 -17.68 -0.30
CA VAL A 102 -2.82 -17.29 1.11
C VAL A 102 -4.22 -17.25 1.68
N THR A 103 -4.51 -18.11 2.65
CA THR A 103 -5.82 -18.21 3.30
C THR A 103 -5.86 -17.44 4.63
N PRO A 104 -7.06 -17.09 5.14
CA PRO A 104 -7.20 -16.50 6.48
C PRO A 104 -6.58 -17.36 7.59
N ALA A 105 -6.68 -18.68 7.50
CA ALA A 105 -6.06 -19.60 8.47
C ALA A 105 -4.53 -19.48 8.46
N MET A 106 -3.92 -19.40 7.29
CA MET A 106 -2.48 -19.19 7.16
C MET A 106 -2.05 -17.84 7.71
N PHE A 107 -2.84 -16.81 7.48
CA PHE A 107 -2.57 -15.48 8.02
C PHE A 107 -2.62 -15.48 9.56
N ALA A 108 -3.63 -16.11 10.16
CA ALA A 108 -3.72 -16.26 11.61
C ALA A 108 -2.52 -17.04 12.19
N GLU A 109 -2.09 -18.12 11.53
CA GLU A 109 -0.91 -18.87 11.90
C GLU A 109 0.37 -18.02 11.81
N ALA A 110 0.52 -17.22 10.75
CA ALA A 110 1.66 -16.32 10.59
C ALA A 110 1.73 -15.31 11.74
N LEU A 111 0.61 -14.70 12.12
CA LEU A 111 0.55 -13.79 13.27
C LEU A 111 0.92 -14.50 14.58
N ALA A 112 0.46 -15.74 14.79
CA ALA A 112 0.83 -16.53 15.97
C ALA A 112 2.34 -16.81 16.01
N GLN A 113 2.95 -17.16 14.88
CA GLN A 113 4.40 -17.35 14.77
C GLN A 113 5.19 -16.06 15.06
N MET A 114 4.72 -14.91 14.56
CA MET A 114 5.33 -13.61 14.82
C MET A 114 5.29 -13.26 16.30
N ARG A 115 4.12 -13.42 16.96
CA ARG A 115 3.97 -13.21 18.41
C ARG A 115 4.86 -14.12 19.23
N LYS A 116 4.97 -15.39 18.87
CA LYS A 116 5.88 -16.34 19.52
C LYS A 116 7.35 -15.91 19.42
N LYS A 117 7.75 -15.34 18.27
CA LYS A 117 9.14 -14.96 18.00
C LYS A 117 9.54 -13.61 18.59
N LYS A 118 8.63 -12.62 18.57
CA LYS A 118 8.92 -11.21 18.90
C LYS A 118 8.16 -10.65 20.09
N GLY A 119 7.32 -11.46 20.72
CA GLY A 119 6.32 -10.98 21.69
C GLY A 119 5.10 -10.35 21.00
N ASP A 120 4.13 -9.96 21.80
CA ASP A 120 2.92 -9.27 21.27
C ASP A 120 3.26 -7.79 21.06
N GLN A 121 3.16 -7.34 19.82
CA GLN A 121 3.42 -5.97 19.43
C GLN A 121 2.11 -5.32 18.96
N PRO A 122 1.87 -4.02 19.26
CA PRO A 122 0.62 -3.35 18.92
C PRO A 122 0.30 -3.40 17.42
N GLY A 123 1.32 -3.31 16.55
CA GLY A 123 1.17 -3.40 15.10
C GLY A 123 0.56 -4.74 14.63
N PHE A 124 0.80 -5.84 15.35
CA PHE A 124 0.29 -7.16 14.95
C PHE A 124 -1.23 -7.27 15.10
N ALA A 125 -1.83 -6.54 16.04
CA ALA A 125 -3.28 -6.53 16.22
C ALA A 125 -4.01 -5.71 15.14
N ARG A 126 -3.31 -4.78 14.49
CA ARG A 126 -3.87 -3.91 13.44
C ARG A 126 -3.76 -4.54 12.03
N LEU A 127 -2.95 -5.60 11.87
CA LEU A 127 -2.81 -6.29 10.58
C LEU A 127 -4.09 -7.03 10.21
N ARG A 128 -4.49 -6.91 8.93
CA ARG A 128 -5.61 -7.66 8.36
C ARG A 128 -5.27 -8.24 7.00
N LEU A 129 -5.93 -9.32 6.63
CA LEU A 129 -5.91 -9.90 5.29
C LEU A 129 -7.22 -9.58 4.62
N GLU A 130 -7.19 -8.83 3.54
CA GLU A 130 -8.41 -8.29 2.92
C GLU A 130 -8.30 -8.30 1.39
N ARG A 131 -9.47 -8.37 0.72
CA ARG A 131 -9.56 -8.13 -0.71
C ARG A 131 -9.90 -6.66 -0.95
N PHE A 132 -9.20 -6.06 -1.88
CA PHE A 132 -9.37 -4.67 -2.26
C PHE A 132 -9.42 -4.54 -3.78
N CYS A 133 -10.36 -3.75 -4.27
CA CYS A 133 -10.51 -3.41 -5.68
C CYS A 133 -10.29 -1.90 -5.85
N GLU A 134 -9.24 -1.52 -6.55
CA GLU A 134 -9.06 -0.11 -6.91
C GLU A 134 -10.04 0.33 -8.01
N GLY A 135 -10.43 -0.61 -8.89
CA GLY A 135 -11.29 -0.32 -10.04
C GLY A 135 -10.59 0.49 -11.12
N LEU A 136 -11.32 1.42 -11.73
CA LEU A 136 -10.75 2.31 -12.73
C LEU A 136 -9.92 3.40 -12.03
N CYS A 137 -8.65 3.50 -12.39
CA CYS A 137 -7.74 4.51 -11.83
C CYS A 137 -6.83 5.11 -12.90
N VAL A 138 -6.25 6.26 -12.59
CA VAL A 138 -5.17 6.85 -13.39
C VAL A 138 -3.85 6.49 -12.76
N GLN A 139 -2.89 6.06 -13.56
CA GLN A 139 -1.54 5.77 -13.09
C GLN A 139 -0.48 6.55 -13.86
N ALA A 140 0.59 6.88 -13.17
CA ALA A 140 1.82 7.40 -13.75
C ALA A 140 3.02 6.84 -12.98
N LEU A 141 4.15 6.68 -13.66
CA LEU A 141 5.42 6.37 -13.01
C LEU A 141 6.17 7.69 -12.75
N HIS A 142 6.30 8.05 -11.46
CA HIS A 142 7.21 9.12 -11.08
C HIS A 142 8.66 8.61 -11.09
N VAL A 143 9.54 9.29 -11.80
CA VAL A 143 10.98 8.99 -11.85
C VAL A 143 11.74 10.19 -11.31
N GLY A 144 12.21 10.09 -10.10
CA GLY A 144 12.93 11.18 -9.43
C GLY A 144 12.77 11.17 -7.92
N PRO A 145 13.32 12.19 -7.23
CA PRO A 145 13.14 12.36 -5.82
C PRO A 145 11.67 12.65 -5.48
N TYR A 146 11.19 12.21 -4.31
CA TYR A 146 9.83 12.51 -3.82
C TYR A 146 9.49 14.01 -3.81
N ALA A 147 10.49 14.88 -3.64
CA ALA A 147 10.29 16.34 -3.69
C ALA A 147 9.77 16.85 -5.05
N THR A 148 9.95 16.10 -6.13
CA THR A 148 9.46 16.45 -7.49
C THR A 148 8.16 15.76 -7.86
N GLU A 149 7.62 14.90 -7.01
CA GLU A 149 6.39 14.15 -7.21
C GLU A 149 5.13 15.04 -7.40
N PRO A 150 4.99 16.22 -6.72
CA PRO A 150 3.86 17.12 -6.92
C PRO A 150 3.65 17.52 -8.39
N ALA A 151 4.71 17.65 -9.19
CA ALA A 151 4.59 17.96 -10.61
C ALA A 151 3.94 16.81 -11.40
N THR A 152 4.22 15.55 -11.04
CA THR A 152 3.57 14.37 -11.64
C THR A 152 2.09 14.32 -11.25
N MET A 153 1.75 14.62 -10.00
CA MET A 153 0.37 14.68 -9.52
C MET A 153 -0.45 15.72 -10.28
N THR A 154 0.11 16.94 -10.46
CA THR A 154 -0.54 17.99 -11.26
C THR A 154 -0.86 17.53 -12.69
N GLN A 155 0.04 16.80 -13.33
CA GLN A 155 -0.18 16.25 -14.66
C GLN A 155 -1.28 15.17 -14.66
N MET A 156 -1.33 14.32 -13.62
CA MET A 156 -2.40 13.32 -13.47
C MET A 156 -3.76 13.99 -13.28
N HIS A 157 -3.86 15.03 -12.45
CA HIS A 157 -5.11 15.79 -12.27
C HIS A 157 -5.57 16.43 -13.59
N ALA A 158 -4.66 17.07 -14.33
CA ALA A 158 -5.00 17.64 -15.63
C ALA A 158 -5.48 16.57 -16.65
N PHE A 159 -4.89 15.38 -16.61
CA PHE A 159 -5.34 14.25 -17.42
C PHE A 159 -6.75 13.79 -17.01
N MET A 160 -7.03 13.72 -15.72
CA MET A 160 -8.35 13.35 -15.20
C MET A 160 -9.42 14.35 -15.61
N GLU A 161 -9.18 15.64 -15.42
CA GLU A 161 -10.09 16.72 -15.83
C GLU A 161 -10.38 16.66 -17.33
N ALA A 162 -9.34 16.51 -18.17
CA ALA A 162 -9.49 16.42 -19.63
C ALA A 162 -10.29 15.21 -20.09
N ASN A 163 -10.39 14.16 -19.27
CA ASN A 163 -11.14 12.93 -19.57
C ASN A 163 -12.47 12.83 -18.80
N GLY A 164 -12.91 13.92 -18.15
CA GLY A 164 -14.20 13.97 -17.44
C GLY A 164 -14.25 13.12 -16.18
N CYS A 165 -13.12 12.89 -15.56
CA CYS A 165 -12.96 12.06 -14.39
C CYS A 165 -13.03 12.92 -13.13
N HIS A 166 -13.87 12.52 -12.19
CA HIS A 166 -14.02 13.21 -10.92
C HIS A 166 -13.32 12.43 -9.82
N ASP A 167 -12.49 13.12 -9.06
CA ASP A 167 -11.56 12.57 -8.11
C ASP A 167 -12.25 12.07 -6.82
N ARG A 168 -11.96 10.83 -6.44
CA ARG A 168 -11.85 10.43 -5.03
C ARG A 168 -10.38 10.20 -4.77
N LEU A 169 -9.68 11.24 -4.30
CA LEU A 169 -8.25 11.17 -4.04
C LEU A 169 -7.94 10.12 -3.00
N VAL A 170 -7.56 8.95 -3.47
CA VAL A 170 -6.79 7.99 -2.70
C VAL A 170 -5.49 7.79 -3.47
N TRP A 171 -4.39 8.27 -2.89
CA TRP A 171 -3.09 8.16 -3.53
C TRP A 171 -2.42 6.83 -3.15
N ALA A 172 -1.99 6.05 -4.14
CA ALA A 172 -1.27 4.80 -3.91
C ALA A 172 0.22 5.00 -4.24
N GLY A 173 1.05 5.12 -3.22
CA GLY A 173 2.50 5.30 -3.37
C GLY A 173 3.23 3.97 -3.59
N ASN A 174 4.00 3.93 -4.53
CA ASN A 174 5.14 3.25 -5.14
C ASN A 174 5.05 3.26 -6.67
N THR A 175 3.88 3.48 -7.19
CA THR A 175 3.52 4.00 -8.50
C THR A 175 2.42 5.00 -8.21
N THR A 176 2.56 6.23 -8.64
CA THR A 176 1.54 7.26 -8.42
C THR A 176 0.26 6.83 -9.13
N LYS A 177 -0.74 6.43 -8.36
CA LYS A 177 -2.07 6.08 -8.84
C LYS A 177 -3.09 6.97 -8.14
N SER A 178 -4.08 7.44 -8.86
CA SER A 178 -5.26 8.11 -8.33
C SER A 178 -6.49 7.28 -8.71
N THR A 179 -7.33 6.93 -7.75
CA THR A 179 -8.58 6.18 -7.97
C THR A 179 -9.75 7.12 -8.25
N TRP A 180 -10.68 6.66 -9.07
CA TRP A 180 -11.92 7.35 -9.48
C TRP A 180 -12.98 7.30 -8.39
#